data_7b0ad6e8627013a8f645abe19fc729c6
#
_entry.id   7b0ad6e8627013a8f645abe19fc729c6
#
_cell.length_a   1.000
_cell.length_b   1.000
_cell.length_c   1.000
_cell.angle_alpha   90.00
_cell.angle_beta   90.00
_cell.angle_gamma   90.00
#
_symmetry.space_group_name_H-M   'P 1'
#
loop_
_entity.id
_entity.type
_entity.pdbx_description
1 polymer ?
#
loop_
_entity_poly.entity_id
_entity_poly.type
_entity_poly.pdbx_seq_one_letter_code
_entity_poly.pdbx_strand_id
1 'polypeptide(L)'
;LQRRILRKVSDKSIATSRIVPVYPGGADPGDRPWFEYPVCVYPHHTDYAGVVWHGSYIQWMEEARVEYFRSMGVDFAQLVAIGCDLPVVDLSVRYQKPLQLGMRAILKTRLAEITGVRQIIQCQICSLDGHERYMTAQVTLVAVDRQRGKVLRKLPSMLVDALMTLS
;
A
#
# COMPACT_ATOMS: atom_id res chain seq x y z
N LEU A 1 6.89 13.47 -13.38
CA LEU A 1 7.51 13.22 -12.08
C LEU A 1 7.73 11.71 -11.88
N GLN A 2 6.70 10.89 -12.01
CA GLN A 2 6.73 9.44 -11.80
C GLN A 2 7.75 8.70 -12.70
N ARG A 3 7.84 9.05 -14.01
CA ARG A 3 8.80 8.48 -14.94
C ARG A 3 10.27 8.76 -14.56
N ARG A 4 10.55 9.90 -13.92
CA ARG A 4 11.91 10.28 -13.51
C ARG A 4 12.32 9.59 -12.21
N ILE A 5 11.36 9.30 -11.34
CA ILE A 5 11.57 8.56 -10.08
C ILE A 5 11.80 7.09 -10.38
N LEU A 6 10.98 6.47 -11.24
CA LEU A 6 11.10 5.06 -11.62
C LEU A 6 12.46 4.73 -12.26
N ARG A 7 12.97 5.58 -13.15
CA ARG A 7 14.32 5.38 -13.73
C ARG A 7 15.43 5.35 -12.68
N LYS A 8 15.37 6.24 -11.66
CA LYS A 8 16.39 6.29 -10.60
C LYS A 8 16.31 5.15 -9.59
N VAL A 9 15.13 4.54 -9.44
CA VAL A 9 14.95 3.39 -8.54
C VAL A 9 15.34 2.09 -9.24
N SER A 10 15.15 2.01 -10.57
CA SER A 10 15.48 0.84 -11.40
C SER A 10 17.00 0.67 -11.65
N ASP A 11 17.73 1.78 -11.78
CA ASP A 11 19.18 1.74 -12.12
C ASP A 11 20.11 1.37 -10.95
N LYS A 12 19.58 1.24 -9.74
CA LYS A 12 20.33 0.63 -8.65
C LYS A 12 20.08 -0.86 -8.65
N SER A 13 20.94 -1.61 -9.34
CA SER A 13 21.12 -3.05 -9.16
C SER A 13 21.04 -3.39 -7.68
N ILE A 14 19.89 -3.95 -7.26
CA ILE A 14 19.68 -4.40 -5.90
C ILE A 14 20.40 -5.74 -5.81
N ALA A 15 21.66 -5.69 -5.36
CA ALA A 15 22.31 -6.87 -4.84
C ALA A 15 21.35 -7.49 -3.80
N THR A 16 21.03 -8.77 -4.00
CA THR A 16 20.18 -9.58 -3.13
C THR A 16 20.93 -9.84 -1.82
N SER A 17 21.18 -8.79 -1.04
CA SER A 17 21.53 -8.95 0.37
C SER A 17 20.20 -9.07 1.11
N ARG A 18 19.99 -10.19 1.78
CA ARG A 18 18.96 -10.33 2.82
C ARG A 18 19.23 -9.28 3.88
N ILE A 19 18.69 -8.08 3.69
CA ILE A 19 18.65 -7.07 4.74
C ILE A 19 17.48 -7.48 5.61
N VAL A 20 17.79 -8.01 6.78
CA VAL A 20 16.77 -8.22 7.82
C VAL A 20 16.31 -6.82 8.25
N PRO A 21 15.01 -6.50 8.09
CA PRO A 21 14.53 -5.17 8.47
C PRO A 21 14.69 -4.99 9.97
N VAL A 22 15.32 -3.90 10.37
CA VAL A 22 15.36 -3.48 11.78
C VAL A 22 14.10 -2.66 12.03
N TYR A 23 13.09 -3.29 12.64
CA TYR A 23 11.90 -2.58 13.10
C TYR A 23 12.22 -1.87 14.41
N PRO A 24 11.91 -0.58 14.57
CA PRO A 24 11.88 0.01 15.88
C PRO A 24 10.74 -0.66 16.67
N GLY A 25 11.10 -1.48 17.68
CA GLY A 25 10.12 -2.14 18.54
C GLY A 25 10.07 -3.67 18.49
N GLY A 26 10.86 -4.34 17.65
CA GLY A 26 11.05 -5.82 17.72
C GLY A 26 9.83 -6.70 17.36
N ALA A 27 8.73 -6.12 16.86
CA ALA A 27 7.58 -6.89 16.41
C ALA A 27 7.84 -7.53 15.05
N ASP A 28 7.51 -8.82 14.90
CA ASP A 28 7.54 -9.51 13.63
C ASP A 28 6.56 -8.82 12.65
N PRO A 29 6.92 -8.59 11.38
CA PRO A 29 6.01 -8.05 10.36
C PRO A 29 4.69 -8.81 10.24
N GLY A 30 4.67 -10.09 10.65
CA GLY A 30 3.48 -10.92 10.71
C GLY A 30 2.46 -10.53 11.77
N ASP A 31 2.86 -9.83 12.82
CA ASP A 31 2.02 -9.53 13.99
C ASP A 31 1.24 -8.20 13.88
N ARG A 32 1.50 -7.38 12.87
CA ARG A 32 0.76 -6.14 12.70
C ARG A 32 -0.68 -6.42 12.32
N PRO A 33 -1.66 -5.78 13.00
CA PRO A 33 -3.08 -5.98 12.71
C PRO A 33 -3.41 -5.52 11.28
N TRP A 34 -4.32 -6.23 10.65
CA TRP A 34 -4.89 -5.83 9.38
C TRP A 34 -5.88 -4.69 9.59
N PHE A 35 -5.73 -3.63 8.82
CA PHE A 35 -6.77 -2.62 8.64
C PHE A 35 -7.79 -3.15 7.63
N GLU A 36 -9.06 -3.10 7.97
CA GLU A 36 -10.16 -3.63 7.16
C GLU A 36 -10.94 -2.50 6.49
N TYR A 37 -11.08 -2.60 5.19
CA TYR A 37 -11.81 -1.66 4.36
C TYR A 37 -12.94 -2.39 3.61
N PRO A 38 -14.22 -2.05 3.86
CA PRO A 38 -15.36 -2.72 3.21
C PRO A 38 -15.42 -2.35 1.73
N VAL A 39 -15.67 -3.36 0.89
CA VAL A 39 -15.82 -3.21 -0.56
C VAL A 39 -17.19 -3.73 -0.96
N CYS A 40 -17.88 -2.98 -1.84
CA CYS A 40 -19.10 -3.40 -2.50
C CYS A 40 -18.91 -3.26 -4.02
N VAL A 41 -19.24 -4.28 -4.78
CA VAL A 41 -19.10 -4.28 -6.24
C VAL A 41 -20.32 -3.62 -6.88
N TYR A 42 -20.13 -2.43 -7.41
CA TYR A 42 -21.14 -1.68 -8.18
C TYR A 42 -20.95 -1.87 -9.70
N PRO A 43 -21.94 -1.53 -10.54
CA PRO A 43 -21.84 -1.69 -12.00
C PRO A 43 -20.60 -1.05 -12.64
N HIS A 44 -20.20 0.13 -12.15
CA HIS A 44 -19.01 0.84 -12.68
C HIS A 44 -17.68 0.20 -12.29
N HIS A 45 -17.67 -0.77 -11.39
CA HIS A 45 -16.49 -1.56 -11.04
C HIS A 45 -16.28 -2.77 -11.95
N THR A 46 -17.27 -3.12 -12.78
CA THR A 46 -17.26 -4.33 -13.58
C THR A 46 -16.97 -4.06 -15.06
N ASP A 47 -16.43 -5.06 -15.72
CA ASP A 47 -16.34 -5.12 -17.17
C ASP A 47 -17.67 -5.59 -17.78
N TYR A 48 -17.69 -5.77 -19.11
CA TYR A 48 -18.87 -6.25 -19.86
C TYR A 48 -19.33 -7.66 -19.47
N ALA A 49 -18.46 -8.46 -18.84
CA ALA A 49 -18.79 -9.81 -18.37
C ALA A 49 -19.38 -9.82 -16.95
N GLY A 50 -19.52 -8.66 -16.31
CA GLY A 50 -20.04 -8.52 -14.95
C GLY A 50 -19.07 -8.93 -13.85
N VAL A 51 -17.77 -9.09 -14.18
CA VAL A 51 -16.70 -9.30 -13.20
C VAL A 51 -15.90 -8.02 -12.99
N VAL A 52 -15.36 -7.87 -11.80
CA VAL A 52 -14.57 -6.69 -11.46
C VAL A 52 -13.32 -6.60 -12.32
N TRP A 53 -13.17 -5.50 -13.06
CA TRP A 53 -12.01 -5.27 -13.89
C TRP A 53 -10.79 -4.88 -13.02
N HIS A 54 -9.61 -5.22 -13.50
CA HIS A 54 -8.36 -5.12 -12.72
C HIS A 54 -8.08 -3.72 -12.14
N GLY A 55 -8.48 -2.64 -12.80
CA GLY A 55 -8.28 -1.28 -12.31
C GLY A 55 -9.10 -0.95 -11.06
N SER A 56 -10.30 -1.52 -10.90
CA SER A 56 -11.11 -1.32 -9.69
C SER A 56 -10.41 -1.86 -8.44
N TYR A 57 -9.72 -3.00 -8.55
CA TYR A 57 -8.92 -3.53 -7.44
C TYR A 57 -7.80 -2.55 -7.03
N ILE A 58 -7.14 -1.93 -8.01
CA ILE A 58 -6.06 -0.96 -7.76
C ILE A 58 -6.63 0.30 -7.09
N GLN A 59 -7.79 0.77 -7.54
CA GLN A 59 -8.48 1.91 -6.94
C GLN A 59 -8.86 1.64 -5.48
N TRP A 60 -9.46 0.50 -5.17
CA TRP A 60 -9.79 0.12 -3.80
C TRP A 60 -8.55 -0.01 -2.90
N MET A 61 -7.45 -0.54 -3.43
CA MET A 61 -6.18 -0.58 -2.69
C MET A 61 -5.64 0.82 -2.39
N GLU A 62 -5.82 1.78 -3.30
CA GLU A 62 -5.47 3.19 -3.07
C GLU A 62 -6.31 3.79 -1.95
N GLU A 63 -7.64 3.64 -2.03
CA GLU A 63 -8.59 4.13 -1.04
C GLU A 63 -8.29 3.53 0.35
N ALA A 64 -8.18 2.22 0.44
CA ALA A 64 -7.87 1.52 1.69
C ALA A 64 -6.52 1.94 2.29
N ARG A 65 -5.52 2.19 1.45
CA ARG A 65 -4.21 2.67 1.90
C ARG A 65 -4.30 4.07 2.48
N VAL A 66 -5.05 4.97 1.85
CA VAL A 66 -5.28 6.33 2.38
C VAL A 66 -5.97 6.27 3.73
N GLU A 67 -7.03 5.47 3.87
CA GLU A 67 -7.74 5.30 5.13
C GLU A 67 -6.86 4.62 6.21
N TYR A 68 -6.04 3.65 5.81
CA TYR A 68 -5.07 3.03 6.71
C TYR A 68 -4.09 4.04 7.29
N PHE A 69 -3.47 4.90 6.45
CA PHE A 69 -2.59 5.95 6.94
C PHE A 69 -3.33 6.97 7.81
N ARG A 70 -4.57 7.33 7.42
CA ARG A 70 -5.42 8.23 8.21
C ARG A 70 -5.75 7.66 9.59
N SER A 71 -6.01 6.35 9.69
CA SER A 71 -6.25 5.68 10.97
C SER A 71 -5.05 5.73 11.92
N MET A 72 -3.84 5.93 11.39
CA MET A 72 -2.60 6.13 12.14
C MET A 72 -2.29 7.61 12.40
N GLY A 73 -3.20 8.53 12.06
CA GLY A 73 -3.00 9.97 12.22
C GLY A 73 -2.20 10.64 11.10
N VAL A 74 -1.97 9.96 9.98
CA VAL A 74 -1.29 10.53 8.81
C VAL A 74 -2.30 10.91 7.74
N ASP A 75 -2.46 12.20 7.50
CA ASP A 75 -3.23 12.71 6.37
C ASP A 75 -2.31 13.00 5.18
N PHE A 76 -2.67 12.52 3.99
CA PHE A 76 -1.91 12.78 2.77
C PHE A 76 -1.86 14.28 2.42
N ALA A 77 -2.89 15.06 2.76
CA ALA A 77 -2.85 16.52 2.59
C ALA A 77 -1.75 17.17 3.45
N GLN A 78 -1.54 16.67 4.65
CA GLN A 78 -0.46 17.14 5.52
C GLN A 78 0.92 16.73 4.99
N LEU A 79 1.07 15.52 4.44
CA LEU A 79 2.31 15.11 3.77
C LEU A 79 2.63 16.03 2.59
N VAL A 80 1.63 16.37 1.78
CA VAL A 80 1.77 17.33 0.68
C VAL A 80 2.19 18.70 1.20
N ALA A 81 1.60 19.18 2.29
CA ALA A 81 1.93 20.48 2.89
C ALA A 81 3.38 20.58 3.37
N ILE A 82 3.95 19.49 3.89
CA ILE A 82 5.37 19.44 4.29
C ILE A 82 6.33 19.10 3.13
N GLY A 83 5.80 19.03 1.90
CA GLY A 83 6.61 18.77 0.69
C GLY A 83 7.01 17.31 0.49
N CYS A 84 6.36 16.37 1.18
CA CYS A 84 6.57 14.94 1.00
C CYS A 84 5.48 14.32 0.11
N ASP A 85 5.89 13.38 -0.74
CA ASP A 85 4.99 12.54 -1.52
C ASP A 85 5.37 11.07 -1.36
N LEU A 86 4.40 10.17 -1.50
CA LEU A 86 4.55 8.71 -1.38
C LEU A 86 4.12 8.00 -2.67
N PRO A 87 4.83 8.21 -3.80
CA PRO A 87 4.48 7.54 -5.03
C PRO A 87 4.63 6.02 -4.91
N VAL A 88 3.73 5.30 -5.59
CA VAL A 88 3.88 3.87 -5.85
C VAL A 88 5.01 3.68 -6.86
N VAL A 89 6.02 2.90 -6.50
CA VAL A 89 7.17 2.59 -7.34
C VAL A 89 7.17 1.14 -7.83
N ASP A 90 6.45 0.27 -7.14
CA ASP A 90 6.27 -1.12 -7.53
C ASP A 90 4.91 -1.62 -7.07
N LEU A 91 4.27 -2.45 -7.89
CA LEU A 91 2.96 -3.05 -7.62
C LEU A 91 2.94 -4.47 -8.19
N SER A 92 2.70 -5.44 -7.31
CA SER A 92 2.46 -6.83 -7.67
C SER A 92 1.07 -7.23 -7.24
N VAL A 93 0.27 -7.77 -8.14
CA VAL A 93 -1.11 -8.21 -7.87
C VAL A 93 -1.30 -9.63 -8.37
N ARG A 94 -1.91 -10.47 -7.54
CA ARG A 94 -2.34 -11.81 -7.91
C ARG A 94 -3.85 -11.93 -7.72
N TYR A 95 -4.57 -12.09 -8.81
CA TYR A 95 -6.01 -12.39 -8.81
C TYR A 95 -6.20 -13.89 -8.68
N GLN A 96 -7.01 -14.32 -7.70
CA GLN A 96 -7.21 -15.73 -7.37
C GLN A 96 -8.61 -16.20 -7.76
N LYS A 97 -9.62 -15.37 -7.48
CA LYS A 97 -11.02 -15.62 -7.84
C LYS A 97 -11.66 -14.31 -8.30
N PRO A 98 -12.58 -14.32 -9.25
CA PRO A 98 -13.28 -13.11 -9.67
C PRO A 98 -14.26 -12.65 -8.60
N LEU A 99 -14.35 -11.34 -8.40
CA LEU A 99 -15.47 -10.68 -7.74
C LEU A 99 -16.52 -10.32 -8.79
N GLN A 100 -17.78 -10.52 -8.48
CA GLN A 100 -18.90 -10.26 -9.39
C GLN A 100 -19.76 -9.10 -8.88
N LEU A 101 -20.54 -8.53 -9.79
CA LEU A 101 -21.52 -7.49 -9.50
C LEU A 101 -22.39 -7.86 -8.30
N GLY A 102 -22.55 -6.92 -7.37
CA GLY A 102 -23.36 -7.07 -6.17
C GLY A 102 -22.67 -7.78 -5.00
N MET A 103 -21.49 -8.39 -5.21
CA MET A 103 -20.74 -9.03 -4.13
C MET A 103 -20.20 -7.99 -3.15
N ARG A 104 -20.07 -8.43 -1.88
CA ARG A 104 -19.41 -7.69 -0.81
C ARG A 104 -18.16 -8.43 -0.35
N ALA A 105 -17.12 -7.69 -0.04
CA ALA A 105 -15.84 -8.23 0.39
C ALA A 105 -15.16 -7.29 1.40
N ILE A 106 -14.10 -7.76 2.03
CA ILE A 106 -13.22 -6.95 2.88
C ILE A 106 -11.85 -6.87 2.20
N LEU A 107 -11.40 -5.65 1.95
CA LEU A 107 -10.01 -5.39 1.62
C LEU A 107 -9.25 -5.19 2.92
N LYS A 108 -8.24 -6.01 3.15
CA LYS A 108 -7.34 -5.93 4.29
C LYS A 108 -6.01 -5.36 3.83
N THR A 109 -5.50 -4.37 4.54
CA THR A 109 -4.20 -3.77 4.26
C THR A 109 -3.37 -3.66 5.53
N ARG A 110 -2.07 -3.83 5.41
CA ARG A 110 -1.11 -3.62 6.51
C ARG A 110 0.25 -3.22 5.98
N LEU A 111 1.00 -2.51 6.80
CA LEU A 111 2.42 -2.27 6.55
C LEU A 111 3.20 -3.55 6.88
N ALA A 112 3.85 -4.12 5.87
CA ALA A 112 4.66 -5.33 6.04
C ALA A 112 6.10 -5.00 6.41
N GLU A 113 6.69 -3.99 5.77
CA GLU A 113 8.12 -3.69 5.93
C GLU A 113 8.41 -2.21 5.72
N ILE A 114 9.42 -1.71 6.44
CA ILE A 114 10.03 -0.40 6.21
C ILE A 114 11.53 -0.59 6.06
N THR A 115 12.07 -0.15 4.93
CA THR A 115 13.51 -0.13 4.70
C THR A 115 13.96 1.25 4.28
N GLY A 116 14.53 2.00 5.22
CA GLY A 116 14.88 3.40 5.02
C GLY A 116 13.66 4.26 4.77
N VAL A 117 13.47 4.73 3.54
CA VAL A 117 12.32 5.55 3.11
C VAL A 117 11.32 4.77 2.24
N ARG A 118 11.53 3.46 2.11
CA ARG A 118 10.67 2.54 1.37
C ARG A 118 9.70 1.87 2.34
N GLN A 119 8.43 1.81 1.97
CA GLN A 119 7.38 1.12 2.72
C GLN A 119 6.75 0.06 1.82
N ILE A 120 6.62 -1.15 2.34
CA ILE A 120 5.96 -2.27 1.68
C ILE A 120 4.62 -2.49 2.36
N ILE A 121 3.55 -2.33 1.61
CA ILE A 121 2.17 -2.54 2.04
C ILE A 121 1.68 -3.86 1.45
N GLN A 122 1.17 -4.74 2.28
CA GLN A 122 0.45 -5.94 1.87
C GLN A 122 -1.05 -5.67 1.82
N CYS A 123 -1.70 -6.17 0.77
CA CYS A 123 -3.14 -6.11 0.60
C CYS A 123 -3.71 -7.50 0.28
N GLN A 124 -4.92 -7.76 0.74
CA GLN A 124 -5.71 -8.93 0.33
C GLN A 124 -7.19 -8.60 0.33
N ILE A 125 -7.94 -9.16 -0.62
CA ILE A 125 -9.40 -9.09 -0.61
C ILE A 125 -9.94 -10.47 -0.30
N CYS A 126 -10.82 -10.52 0.71
CA CYS A 126 -11.44 -11.76 1.20
C CYS A 126 -12.96 -11.60 1.27
N SER A 127 -13.67 -12.75 1.32
CA SER A 127 -15.08 -12.78 1.66
C SER A 127 -15.32 -12.23 3.07
N LEU A 128 -16.57 -11.85 3.38
CA LEU A 128 -16.93 -11.28 4.69
C LEU A 128 -16.65 -12.23 5.86
N ASP A 129 -16.76 -13.55 5.61
CA ASP A 129 -16.45 -14.60 6.58
C ASP A 129 -14.94 -14.97 6.63
N GLY A 130 -14.12 -14.39 5.72
CA GLY A 130 -12.69 -14.64 5.63
C GLY A 130 -12.26 -15.96 4.99
N HIS A 131 -13.22 -16.82 4.58
CA HIS A 131 -12.91 -18.16 4.05
C HIS A 131 -12.39 -18.14 2.62
N GLU A 132 -12.86 -17.20 1.80
CA GLU A 132 -12.41 -17.06 0.41
C GLU A 132 -11.46 -15.88 0.25
N ARG A 133 -10.43 -16.08 -0.58
CA ARG A 133 -9.50 -15.03 -0.97
C ARG A 133 -9.62 -14.76 -2.46
N TYR A 134 -9.92 -13.51 -2.81
CA TYR A 134 -10.12 -13.07 -4.18
C TYR A 134 -8.85 -12.49 -4.80
N MET A 135 -8.03 -11.80 -3.98
CA MET A 135 -6.83 -11.12 -4.46
C MET A 135 -5.80 -10.99 -3.35
N THR A 136 -4.53 -11.06 -3.72
CA THR A 136 -3.40 -10.62 -2.89
C THR A 136 -2.54 -9.64 -3.65
N ALA A 137 -1.96 -8.66 -2.97
CA ALA A 137 -1.08 -7.69 -3.59
C ALA A 137 -0.01 -7.18 -2.62
N GLN A 138 1.05 -6.66 -3.22
CA GLN A 138 2.09 -5.91 -2.54
C GLN A 138 2.30 -4.59 -3.27
N VAL A 139 2.29 -3.51 -2.51
CA VAL A 139 2.52 -2.15 -3.00
C VAL A 139 3.77 -1.59 -2.33
N THR A 140 4.70 -1.09 -3.12
CA THR A 140 5.89 -0.42 -2.59
C THR A 140 5.79 1.09 -2.81
N LEU A 141 5.89 1.83 -1.71
CA LEU A 141 5.94 3.29 -1.69
C LEU A 141 7.36 3.76 -1.38
N VAL A 142 7.70 4.95 -1.84
CA VAL A 142 8.98 5.61 -1.50
C VAL A 142 8.73 7.07 -1.18
N ALA A 143 9.24 7.53 -0.03
CA ALA A 143 9.13 8.94 0.32
C ALA A 143 10.03 9.80 -0.57
N VAL A 144 9.46 10.82 -1.19
CA VAL A 144 10.15 11.73 -2.11
C VAL A 144 9.90 13.19 -1.75
N ASP A 145 10.89 14.02 -2.00
CA ASP A 145 10.76 15.49 -1.99
C ASP A 145 9.90 15.89 -3.20
N ARG A 146 8.73 16.43 -2.94
CA ARG A 146 7.74 16.79 -3.96
C ARG A 146 8.25 17.86 -4.94
N GLN A 147 9.02 18.83 -4.45
CA GLN A 147 9.52 19.93 -5.27
C GLN A 147 10.70 19.47 -6.15
N ARG A 148 11.61 18.72 -5.56
CA ARG A 148 12.84 18.27 -6.23
C ARG A 148 12.66 16.96 -7.01
N GLY A 149 11.61 16.19 -6.73
CA GLY A 149 11.39 14.86 -7.28
C GLY A 149 12.51 13.87 -6.92
N LYS A 150 13.14 14.05 -5.76
CA LYS A 150 14.23 13.21 -5.27
C LYS A 150 13.76 12.36 -4.10
N VAL A 151 14.26 11.14 -4.03
CA VAL A 151 14.06 10.27 -2.87
C VAL A 151 14.62 10.96 -1.63
N LEU A 152 13.83 10.98 -0.55
CA LEU A 152 14.26 11.51 0.73
C LEU A 152 15.34 10.63 1.35
N ARG A 153 16.17 11.19 2.21
CA ARG A 153 17.18 10.42 2.96
C ARG A 153 16.61 9.77 4.21
N LYS A 154 15.54 10.35 4.77
CA LYS A 154 14.83 9.90 5.98
C LYS A 154 13.34 10.13 5.80
N LEU A 155 12.52 9.30 6.45
CA LEU A 155 11.08 9.54 6.54
C LEU A 155 10.80 10.82 7.35
N PRO A 156 9.76 11.59 7.00
CA PRO A 156 9.25 12.68 7.84
C PRO A 156 8.87 12.16 9.23
N SER A 157 9.06 12.99 10.27
CA SER A 157 8.75 12.62 11.65
C SER A 157 7.30 12.14 11.81
N MET A 158 6.35 12.82 11.19
CA MET A 158 4.94 12.43 11.18
C MET A 158 4.73 10.96 10.74
N LEU A 159 5.45 10.50 9.71
CA LEU A 159 5.38 9.10 9.28
C LEU A 159 6.06 8.17 10.29
N VAL A 160 7.20 8.57 10.83
CA VAL A 160 7.92 7.78 11.84
C VAL A 160 7.05 7.60 13.09
N ASP A 161 6.46 8.68 13.60
CA ASP A 161 5.62 8.67 14.80
C ASP A 161 4.38 7.79 14.61
N ALA A 162 3.70 7.91 13.45
CA ALA A 162 2.56 7.07 13.11
C ALA A 162 2.92 5.58 13.02
N LEU A 163 4.09 5.27 12.48
CA LEU A 163 4.57 3.89 12.34
C LEU A 163 5.03 3.28 13.66
N MET A 164 5.45 4.12 14.62
CA MET A 164 5.81 3.72 15.99
C MET A 164 4.56 3.33 16.81
N THR A 165 3.40 3.92 16.53
CA THR A 165 2.13 3.58 17.24
C THR A 165 1.58 2.20 16.87
N LEU A 166 2.11 1.55 15.84
CA LEU A 166 1.76 0.19 15.43
C LEU A 166 2.63 -0.91 16.09
N SER A 167 3.53 -0.51 16.98
CA SER A 167 4.49 -1.42 17.65
C SER A 167 3.92 -2.00 18.92
#